data_31ee4b614d657907e4d5b76ed7dabfb7
#
_entry.id   31ee4b614d657907e4d5b76ed7dabfb7
#
_cell.length_a   1.000
_cell.length_b   1.000
_cell.length_c   1.000
_cell.angle_alpha   90.00
_cell.angle_beta   90.00
_cell.angle_gamma   90.00
#
_symmetry.space_group_name_H-M   'P 1'
#
loop_
_entity.id
_entity.type
_entity.pdbx_description
1 polymer ?
#
loop_
_entity_poly.entity_id
_entity_poly.type
_entity_poly.pdbx_seq_one_letter_code
_entity_poly.pdbx_strand_id
1 'polypeptide(L)'
;LGWAALTFTFRGCGTSEGDFSMQGWVDDLRAAINHLEEEVSPNGIWLVGTNTGGALALCVAADDPRVRGCALLGARADFDDWAGQPRRFLEHAREIGAIRTPNFPTSFDEWSRELRRFRPVDAAKRFAPRPLLVMHGEDDESVPVADSRVLAESHSSAELRVIAGAGHRLRHDPRAVAVLFGWLDRQRALSA
;
A
#
# COMPACT_ATOMS: atom_id res chain seq x y z
N LEU A 1 17.58 -3.70 -14.46
CA LEU A 1 17.60 -4.36 -13.15
C LEU A 1 17.15 -5.84 -13.19
N GLY A 2 16.64 -6.37 -14.32
CA GLY A 2 16.18 -7.75 -14.44
C GLY A 2 14.89 -8.07 -13.69
N TRP A 3 14.05 -7.07 -13.42
CA TRP A 3 12.70 -7.21 -12.91
C TRP A 3 11.68 -7.10 -14.03
N ALA A 4 10.65 -7.95 -14.02
CA ALA A 4 9.40 -7.64 -14.69
C ALA A 4 8.57 -6.74 -13.76
N ALA A 5 7.93 -5.70 -14.29
CA ALA A 5 7.13 -4.77 -13.50
C ALA A 5 5.72 -4.65 -14.08
N LEU A 6 4.73 -4.81 -13.21
CA LEU A 6 3.33 -4.54 -13.48
C LEU A 6 2.92 -3.29 -12.71
N THR A 7 2.31 -2.34 -13.38
CA THR A 7 1.64 -1.20 -12.74
C THR A 7 0.19 -1.17 -13.16
N PHE A 8 -0.68 -0.81 -12.24
CA PHE A 8 -2.11 -0.70 -12.52
C PHE A 8 -2.72 0.46 -11.72
N THR A 9 -3.91 0.85 -12.11
CA THR A 9 -4.68 1.89 -11.43
C THR A 9 -5.90 1.26 -10.77
N PHE A 10 -6.04 1.46 -9.47
CA PHE A 10 -7.17 0.96 -8.69
C PHE A 10 -8.51 1.49 -9.20
N ARG A 11 -9.58 0.72 -8.99
CA ARG A 11 -10.96 1.17 -9.26
C ARG A 11 -11.24 2.52 -8.60
N GLY A 12 -12.02 3.36 -9.27
CA GLY A 12 -12.31 4.72 -8.82
C GLY A 12 -11.16 5.72 -8.96
N CYS A 13 -9.97 5.31 -9.45
CA CYS A 13 -8.83 6.20 -9.65
C CYS A 13 -8.55 6.44 -11.13
N GLY A 14 -8.12 7.66 -11.47
CA GLY A 14 -7.76 8.03 -12.84
C GLY A 14 -8.86 7.68 -13.84
N THR A 15 -8.52 6.87 -14.85
CA THR A 15 -9.44 6.37 -15.87
C THR A 15 -10.04 4.99 -15.56
N SER A 16 -9.63 4.35 -14.46
CA SER A 16 -10.20 3.07 -14.05
C SER A 16 -11.66 3.22 -13.65
N GLU A 17 -12.47 2.27 -14.09
CA GLU A 17 -13.88 2.21 -13.75
C GLU A 17 -14.13 1.80 -12.29
N GLY A 18 -15.39 1.79 -11.88
CA GLY A 18 -15.83 1.40 -10.54
C GLY A 18 -15.64 2.51 -9.51
N ASP A 19 -15.86 2.14 -8.26
CA ASP A 19 -15.89 3.04 -7.11
C ASP A 19 -14.97 2.52 -5.99
N PHE A 20 -14.42 3.44 -5.22
CA PHE A 20 -13.55 3.10 -4.09
C PHE A 20 -14.32 2.30 -3.02
N SER A 21 -13.76 1.17 -2.64
CA SER A 21 -13.94 0.53 -1.35
C SER A 21 -12.63 -0.14 -0.93
N MET A 22 -12.44 -0.34 0.36
CA MET A 22 -11.22 -0.99 0.85
C MET A 22 -11.10 -2.42 0.34
N GLN A 23 -12.21 -3.16 0.38
CA GLN A 23 -12.25 -4.52 -0.17
C GLN A 23 -12.01 -4.53 -1.68
N GLY A 24 -12.62 -3.59 -2.40
CA GLY A 24 -12.43 -3.47 -3.85
C GLY A 24 -10.98 -3.25 -4.24
N TRP A 25 -10.25 -2.40 -3.52
CA TRP A 25 -8.82 -2.19 -3.79
C TRP A 25 -7.97 -3.42 -3.44
N VAL A 26 -8.31 -4.12 -2.37
CA VAL A 26 -7.67 -5.42 -2.06
C VAL A 26 -7.90 -6.45 -3.16
N ASP A 27 -9.11 -6.50 -3.71
CA ASP A 27 -9.46 -7.42 -4.80
C ASP A 27 -8.74 -7.04 -6.10
N ASP A 28 -8.60 -5.75 -6.42
CA ASP A 28 -7.81 -5.26 -7.55
C ASP A 28 -6.33 -5.67 -7.43
N LEU A 29 -5.76 -5.52 -6.24
CA LEU A 29 -4.36 -5.92 -6.00
C LEU A 29 -4.18 -7.43 -6.14
N ARG A 30 -5.11 -8.24 -5.61
CA ARG A 30 -5.09 -9.70 -5.78
C ARG A 30 -5.22 -10.12 -7.24
N ALA A 31 -6.09 -9.45 -8.00
CA ALA A 31 -6.22 -9.66 -9.43
C ALA A 31 -4.91 -9.35 -10.18
N ALA A 32 -4.24 -8.24 -9.82
CA ALA A 32 -2.94 -7.89 -10.39
C ALA A 32 -1.85 -8.93 -10.05
N ILE A 33 -1.82 -9.45 -8.83
CA ILE A 33 -0.90 -10.53 -8.42
C ILE A 33 -1.18 -11.80 -9.23
N ASN A 34 -2.44 -12.20 -9.38
CA ASN A 34 -2.82 -13.39 -10.14
C ASN A 34 -2.43 -13.24 -11.62
N HIS A 35 -2.71 -12.08 -12.21
CA HIS A 35 -2.32 -11.79 -13.60
C HIS A 35 -0.79 -11.87 -13.79
N LEU A 36 -0.03 -11.30 -12.87
CA LEU A 36 1.44 -11.37 -12.95
C LEU A 36 1.94 -12.81 -12.83
N GLU A 37 1.35 -13.62 -11.98
CA GLU A 37 1.66 -15.05 -11.83
C GLU A 37 1.38 -15.83 -13.12
N GLU A 38 0.23 -15.59 -13.75
CA GLU A 38 -0.18 -16.26 -14.98
C GLU A 38 0.70 -15.89 -16.17
N GLU A 39 1.01 -14.59 -16.34
CA GLU A 39 1.73 -14.07 -17.52
C GLU A 39 3.25 -14.26 -17.44
N VAL A 40 3.83 -14.22 -16.24
CA VAL A 40 5.29 -14.18 -16.05
C VAL A 40 5.82 -15.42 -15.35
N SER A 41 4.99 -16.11 -14.55
CA SER A 41 5.42 -17.21 -13.68
C SER A 41 6.69 -16.87 -12.87
N PRO A 42 6.67 -15.82 -12.06
CA PRO A 42 7.87 -15.31 -11.40
C PRO A 42 8.34 -16.21 -10.26
N ASN A 43 9.64 -16.20 -9.97
CA ASN A 43 10.19 -16.89 -8.80
C ASN A 43 9.78 -16.26 -7.45
N GLY A 44 9.00 -15.19 -7.48
CA GLY A 44 8.45 -14.47 -6.33
C GLY A 44 8.02 -13.08 -6.74
N ILE A 45 7.14 -12.50 -5.95
CA ILE A 45 6.53 -11.19 -6.18
C ILE A 45 6.95 -10.22 -5.09
N TRP A 46 7.31 -9.01 -5.46
CA TRP A 46 7.55 -7.89 -4.54
C TRP A 46 6.52 -6.81 -4.80
N LEU A 47 5.88 -6.34 -3.74
CA LEU A 47 4.91 -5.25 -3.84
C LEU A 47 5.57 -3.92 -3.49
N VAL A 48 5.32 -2.91 -4.31
CA VAL A 48 5.73 -1.52 -4.03
C VAL A 48 4.48 -0.66 -4.03
N GLY A 49 4.17 -0.04 -2.89
CA GLY A 49 2.97 0.77 -2.76
C GLY A 49 3.21 2.11 -2.09
N THR A 50 2.38 3.10 -2.46
CA THR A 50 2.41 4.44 -1.87
C THR A 50 1.14 4.72 -1.09
N ASN A 51 1.23 5.46 0.03
CA ASN A 51 0.09 5.89 0.84
C ASN A 51 -0.87 4.71 1.16
N THR A 52 -2.16 4.86 0.91
CA THR A 52 -3.19 3.81 1.07
C THR A 52 -2.87 2.54 0.30
N GLY A 53 -2.37 2.68 -0.96
CA GLY A 53 -1.96 1.53 -1.77
C GLY A 53 -0.82 0.73 -1.13
N GLY A 54 0.13 1.40 -0.46
CA GLY A 54 1.19 0.75 0.31
C GLY A 54 0.65 0.02 1.54
N ALA A 55 -0.24 0.65 2.28
CA ALA A 55 -0.88 0.07 3.46
C ALA A 55 -1.67 -1.21 3.12
N LEU A 56 -2.47 -1.17 2.02
CA LEU A 56 -3.22 -2.34 1.54
C LEU A 56 -2.31 -3.41 0.91
N ALA A 57 -1.22 -3.00 0.24
CA ALA A 57 -0.23 -3.93 -0.27
C ALA A 57 0.37 -4.79 0.86
N LEU A 58 0.68 -4.19 2.01
CA LEU A 58 1.15 -4.92 3.18
C LEU A 58 0.09 -5.88 3.73
N CYS A 59 -1.18 -5.45 3.78
CA CYS A 59 -2.28 -6.31 4.21
C CYS A 59 -2.43 -7.54 3.31
N VAL A 60 -2.36 -7.36 1.99
CA VAL A 60 -2.43 -8.48 1.03
C VAL A 60 -1.19 -9.34 1.11
N ALA A 61 0.01 -8.74 1.19
CA ALA A 61 1.28 -9.45 1.30
C ALA A 61 1.33 -10.37 2.53
N ALA A 62 0.76 -9.92 3.65
CA ALA A 62 0.74 -10.72 4.88
C ALA A 62 0.00 -12.04 4.71
N ASP A 63 -1.02 -12.08 3.86
CA ASP A 63 -1.90 -13.23 3.65
C ASP A 63 -1.58 -14.03 2.37
N ASP A 64 -0.67 -13.51 1.49
CA ASP A 64 -0.29 -14.17 0.25
C ASP A 64 1.18 -14.64 0.29
N PRO A 65 1.44 -15.96 0.32
CA PRO A 65 2.79 -16.50 0.41
C PRO A 65 3.64 -16.31 -0.88
N ARG A 66 3.02 -15.95 -2.01
CA ARG A 66 3.74 -15.62 -3.25
C ARG A 66 4.49 -14.29 -3.14
N VAL A 67 4.04 -13.41 -2.24
CA VAL A 67 4.69 -12.13 -2.00
C VAL A 67 5.90 -12.32 -1.09
N ARG A 68 7.08 -12.14 -1.65
CA ARG A 68 8.38 -12.33 -0.98
C ARG A 68 8.85 -11.12 -0.20
N GLY A 69 8.45 -9.92 -0.61
CA GLY A 69 8.84 -8.68 0.05
C GLY A 69 7.91 -7.53 -0.29
N CYS A 70 7.96 -6.48 0.51
CA CYS A 70 7.11 -5.30 0.34
C CYS A 70 7.92 -4.01 0.59
N ALA A 71 7.67 -2.97 -0.22
CA ALA A 71 8.21 -1.64 -0.01
C ALA A 71 7.06 -0.62 0.08
N LEU A 72 7.02 0.13 1.17
CA LEU A 72 5.98 1.10 1.51
C LEU A 72 6.55 2.51 1.47
N LEU A 73 5.92 3.41 0.74
CA LEU A 73 6.32 4.81 0.59
C LEU A 73 5.22 5.72 1.14
N GLY A 74 5.44 6.32 2.30
CA GLY A 74 4.46 7.20 2.96
C GLY A 74 3.16 6.47 3.29
N ALA A 75 3.23 5.20 3.71
CA ALA A 75 2.06 4.40 4.00
C ALA A 75 1.49 4.69 5.39
N ARG A 76 0.17 4.56 5.52
CA ARG A 76 -0.56 4.66 6.77
C ARG A 76 -0.39 3.42 7.62
N ALA A 77 -0.32 3.59 8.95
CA ALA A 77 -0.31 2.49 9.92
C ALA A 77 -1.70 1.90 10.18
N ASP A 78 -2.74 2.73 10.05
CA ASP A 78 -4.16 2.37 10.20
C ASP A 78 -5.06 3.30 9.37
N PHE A 79 -6.37 3.11 9.51
CA PHE A 79 -7.43 3.90 8.89
C PHE A 79 -8.44 4.39 9.94
N ASP A 80 -8.01 4.55 11.20
CA ASP A 80 -8.89 4.87 12.31
C ASP A 80 -9.52 6.27 12.19
N ASP A 81 -8.84 7.23 11.56
CA ASP A 81 -9.37 8.54 11.23
C ASP A 81 -10.56 8.46 10.25
N TRP A 82 -10.46 7.62 9.20
CA TRP A 82 -11.54 7.38 8.26
C TRP A 82 -12.69 6.62 8.90
N ALA A 83 -12.36 5.58 9.66
CA ALA A 83 -13.33 4.75 10.37
C ALA A 83 -14.04 5.49 11.52
N GLY A 84 -13.42 6.53 12.07
CA GLY A 84 -14.01 7.42 13.07
C GLY A 84 -15.03 8.39 12.49
N GLN A 85 -14.87 8.78 11.21
CA GLN A 85 -15.73 9.73 10.51
C GLN A 85 -16.14 9.23 9.12
N PRO A 86 -16.78 8.05 9.00
CA PRO A 86 -16.98 7.38 7.71
C PRO A 86 -17.89 8.16 6.74
N ARG A 87 -18.84 8.97 7.25
CA ARG A 87 -19.68 9.83 6.40
C ARG A 87 -18.86 10.94 5.75
N ARG A 88 -18.01 11.61 6.52
CA ARG A 88 -17.12 12.66 6.02
C ARG A 88 -16.11 12.07 5.01
N PHE A 89 -15.61 10.89 5.28
CA PHE A 89 -14.73 10.21 4.36
C PHE A 89 -15.43 9.83 3.04
N LEU A 90 -16.68 9.36 3.09
CA LEU A 90 -17.50 9.11 1.89
C LEU A 90 -17.72 10.37 1.05
N GLU A 91 -18.05 11.50 1.70
CA GLU A 91 -18.21 12.80 1.05
C GLU A 91 -16.90 13.19 0.34
N HIS A 92 -15.79 13.12 1.04
CA HIS A 92 -14.46 13.40 0.47
C HIS A 92 -14.12 12.46 -0.70
N ALA A 93 -14.39 11.17 -0.61
CA ALA A 93 -14.16 10.22 -1.69
C ALA A 93 -14.99 10.55 -2.95
N ARG A 94 -16.19 11.11 -2.78
CA ARG A 94 -17.01 11.63 -3.88
C ARG A 94 -16.45 12.91 -4.47
N GLU A 95 -16.03 13.85 -3.62
CA GLU A 95 -15.43 15.13 -4.05
C GLU A 95 -14.19 14.93 -4.91
N ILE A 96 -13.32 14.00 -4.53
CA ILE A 96 -12.10 13.68 -5.29
C ILE A 96 -12.33 12.73 -6.46
N GLY A 97 -13.58 12.27 -6.68
CA GLY A 97 -13.95 11.39 -7.78
C GLY A 97 -13.50 9.94 -7.63
N ALA A 98 -13.17 9.50 -6.42
CA ALA A 98 -12.90 8.09 -6.13
C ALA A 98 -14.19 7.25 -6.03
N ILE A 99 -15.32 7.90 -5.76
CA ILE A 99 -16.66 7.34 -5.82
C ILE A 99 -17.48 8.22 -6.77
N ARG A 100 -17.90 7.66 -7.90
CA ARG A 100 -18.58 8.38 -8.99
C ARG A 100 -20.02 7.94 -9.18
N THR A 101 -20.35 6.71 -8.77
CA THR A 101 -21.69 6.17 -8.90
C THR A 101 -22.62 6.78 -7.84
N PRO A 102 -23.75 7.40 -8.21
CA PRO A 102 -24.60 8.12 -7.26
C PRO A 102 -25.12 7.27 -6.10
N ASN A 103 -25.44 6.01 -6.36
CA ASN A 103 -26.00 5.07 -5.36
C ASN A 103 -24.94 4.15 -4.72
N PHE A 104 -23.65 4.39 -4.94
CA PHE A 104 -22.60 3.66 -4.27
C PHE A 104 -22.18 4.42 -2.99
N PRO A 105 -21.91 3.73 -1.87
CA PRO A 105 -22.08 2.29 -1.66
C PRO A 105 -23.56 1.91 -1.50
N THR A 106 -23.93 0.70 -1.95
CA THR A 106 -25.30 0.17 -1.80
C THR A 106 -25.65 -0.09 -0.32
N SER A 107 -24.66 -0.38 0.50
CA SER A 107 -24.77 -0.46 1.96
C SER A 107 -23.67 0.39 2.60
N PHE A 108 -24.05 1.51 3.19
CA PHE A 108 -23.13 2.38 3.92
C PHE A 108 -22.50 1.67 5.13
N ASP A 109 -23.28 0.86 5.83
CA ASP A 109 -22.82 0.16 7.03
C ASP A 109 -21.78 -0.92 6.72
N GLU A 110 -21.93 -1.63 5.60
CA GLU A 110 -20.92 -2.60 5.14
C GLU A 110 -19.65 -1.91 4.68
N TRP A 111 -19.77 -0.90 3.84
CA TRP A 111 -18.66 -0.11 3.34
C TRP A 111 -17.86 0.56 4.49
N SER A 112 -18.54 1.12 5.48
CA SER A 112 -17.88 1.76 6.62
C SER A 112 -17.16 0.77 7.54
N ARG A 113 -17.67 -0.46 7.66
CA ARG A 113 -17.00 -1.53 8.42
C ARG A 113 -15.69 -1.99 7.77
N GLU A 114 -15.57 -1.92 6.45
CA GLU A 114 -14.33 -2.24 5.74
C GLU A 114 -13.15 -1.34 6.17
N LEU A 115 -13.41 -0.07 6.54
CA LEU A 115 -12.40 0.88 7.00
C LEU A 115 -11.68 0.41 8.28
N ARG A 116 -12.32 -0.46 9.08
CA ARG A 116 -11.74 -1.06 10.30
C ARG A 116 -11.17 -2.45 10.07
N ARG A 117 -11.48 -3.08 8.95
CA ARG A 117 -11.11 -4.47 8.66
C ARG A 117 -9.63 -4.63 8.34
N PHE A 118 -9.08 -3.68 7.59
CA PHE A 118 -7.69 -3.73 7.15
C PHE A 118 -6.80 -2.97 8.12
N ARG A 119 -5.89 -3.71 8.77
CA ARG A 119 -5.01 -3.19 9.81
C ARG A 119 -3.54 -3.38 9.40
N PRO A 120 -2.91 -2.38 8.76
CA PRO A 120 -1.52 -2.48 8.29
C PRO A 120 -0.53 -2.82 9.41
N VAL A 121 -0.72 -2.28 10.62
CA VAL A 121 0.11 -2.60 11.80
C VAL A 121 0.07 -4.10 12.13
N ASP A 122 -1.11 -4.71 12.12
CA ASP A 122 -1.25 -6.14 12.39
C ASP A 122 -0.76 -6.99 11.21
N ALA A 123 -0.91 -6.49 9.98
CA ALA A 123 -0.32 -7.11 8.80
C ALA A 123 1.21 -7.10 8.86
N ALA A 124 1.84 -6.01 9.34
CA ALA A 124 3.28 -5.94 9.53
C ALA A 124 3.80 -7.05 10.44
N LYS A 125 3.13 -7.31 11.55
CA LYS A 125 3.48 -8.41 12.48
C LYS A 125 3.42 -9.78 11.80
N ARG A 126 2.34 -10.03 11.02
CA ARG A 126 2.16 -11.32 10.31
C ARG A 126 3.09 -11.47 9.12
N PHE A 127 3.50 -10.35 8.51
CA PHE A 127 4.41 -10.35 7.37
C PHE A 127 5.85 -10.73 7.75
N ALA A 128 6.27 -10.43 8.98
CA ALA A 128 7.59 -10.78 9.49
C ALA A 128 7.84 -12.30 9.41
N PRO A 129 9.06 -12.74 9.10
CA PRO A 129 10.28 -11.96 8.88
C PRO A 129 10.57 -11.63 7.39
N ARG A 130 9.56 -11.70 6.50
CA ARG A 130 9.75 -11.40 5.07
C ARG A 130 10.24 -9.95 4.88
N PRO A 131 11.12 -9.68 3.90
CA PRO A 131 11.70 -8.36 3.69
C PRO A 131 10.67 -7.24 3.59
N LEU A 132 10.77 -6.23 4.45
CA LEU A 132 9.94 -5.04 4.45
C LEU A 132 10.81 -3.78 4.44
N LEU A 133 10.62 -2.93 3.43
CA LEU A 133 11.16 -1.57 3.40
C LEU A 133 10.04 -0.58 3.72
N VAL A 134 10.24 0.26 4.72
CA VAL A 134 9.31 1.34 5.06
C VAL A 134 10.03 2.67 4.84
N MET A 135 9.50 3.49 3.94
CA MET A 135 10.06 4.80 3.61
C MET A 135 9.07 5.91 3.92
N HIS A 136 9.55 7.01 4.49
CA HIS A 136 8.71 8.17 4.77
C HIS A 136 9.46 9.48 4.51
N GLY A 137 8.74 10.52 4.10
CA GLY A 137 9.25 11.87 4.05
C GLY A 137 9.16 12.51 5.43
N GLU A 138 10.23 13.17 5.88
CA GLU A 138 10.25 13.85 7.18
C GLU A 138 9.17 14.95 7.26
N ASP A 139 8.94 15.66 6.15
CA ASP A 139 8.00 16.77 6.03
C ASP A 139 6.67 16.33 5.37
N ASP A 140 6.25 15.09 5.58
CA ASP A 140 4.97 14.60 5.09
C ASP A 140 3.81 15.19 5.90
N GLU A 141 3.05 16.09 5.27
CA GLU A 141 1.87 16.76 5.86
C GLU A 141 0.57 15.94 5.71
N SER A 142 0.61 14.86 4.93
CA SER A 142 -0.58 14.04 4.61
C SER A 142 -0.71 12.81 5.48
N VAL A 143 0.44 12.16 5.76
CA VAL A 143 0.53 10.98 6.62
C VAL A 143 1.64 11.23 7.65
N PRO A 144 1.37 11.11 8.95
CA PRO A 144 2.39 11.34 9.97
C PRO A 144 3.58 10.38 9.83
N VAL A 145 4.80 10.89 9.94
CA VAL A 145 6.02 10.05 9.94
C VAL A 145 6.02 9.00 11.06
N ALA A 146 5.24 9.22 12.11
CA ALA A 146 5.02 8.26 13.19
C ALA A 146 4.44 6.94 12.69
N ASP A 147 3.60 6.95 11.65
CA ASP A 147 3.00 5.76 11.06
C ASP A 147 4.06 4.79 10.55
N SER A 148 5.09 5.32 9.87
CA SER A 148 6.19 4.49 9.37
C SER A 148 7.02 3.85 10.49
N ARG A 149 7.18 4.54 11.61
CA ARG A 149 7.86 4.01 12.80
C ARG A 149 7.07 2.88 13.43
N VAL A 150 5.75 3.08 13.60
CA VAL A 150 4.84 2.05 14.13
C VAL A 150 4.83 0.80 13.25
N LEU A 151 4.79 0.96 11.91
CA LEU A 151 4.86 -0.17 10.97
C LEU A 151 6.19 -0.92 11.09
N ALA A 152 7.32 -0.21 11.13
CA ALA A 152 8.65 -0.80 11.22
C ALA A 152 8.86 -1.54 12.56
N GLU A 153 8.46 -0.93 13.68
CA GLU A 153 8.52 -1.53 15.01
C GLU A 153 7.64 -2.78 15.11
N SER A 154 6.46 -2.74 14.53
CA SER A 154 5.53 -3.89 14.52
C SER A 154 6.06 -5.07 13.73
N HIS A 155 6.82 -4.84 12.67
CA HIS A 155 7.47 -5.88 11.88
C HIS A 155 8.75 -6.41 12.54
N SER A 156 9.38 -5.65 13.45
CA SER A 156 10.59 -5.99 14.22
C SER A 156 11.90 -6.14 13.42
N SER A 157 11.85 -6.36 12.10
CA SER A 157 13.03 -6.50 11.21
C SER A 157 12.94 -5.68 9.93
N ALA A 158 11.99 -4.72 9.85
CA ALA A 158 11.85 -3.84 8.70
C ALA A 158 13.04 -2.87 8.58
N GLU A 159 13.39 -2.56 7.33
CA GLU A 159 14.31 -1.47 7.02
C GLU A 159 13.52 -0.16 6.95
N LEU A 160 13.72 0.74 7.94
CA LEU A 160 13.10 2.06 7.98
C LEU A 160 14.04 3.11 7.36
N ARG A 161 13.51 3.93 6.44
CA ARG A 161 14.20 5.08 5.85
C ARG A 161 13.33 6.32 5.91
N VAL A 162 13.72 7.30 6.70
CA VAL A 162 13.13 8.64 6.71
C VAL A 162 13.99 9.53 5.84
N ILE A 163 13.38 10.20 4.86
CA ILE A 163 14.06 11.06 3.90
C ILE A 163 13.92 12.52 4.38
N ALA A 164 15.01 13.09 4.85
CA ALA A 164 15.03 14.45 5.38
C ALA A 164 14.59 15.48 4.34
N GLY A 165 13.69 16.38 4.72
CA GLY A 165 13.16 17.44 3.86
C GLY A 165 12.28 16.93 2.70
N ALA A 166 11.89 15.65 2.67
CA ALA A 166 10.97 15.14 1.69
C ALA A 166 9.52 15.17 2.21
N GLY A 167 8.57 15.54 1.35
CA GLY A 167 7.15 15.49 1.62
C GLY A 167 6.52 14.16 1.23
N HIS A 168 5.18 14.15 1.12
CA HIS A 168 4.37 12.95 0.86
C HIS A 168 4.69 12.19 -0.44
N ARG A 169 5.11 12.90 -1.50
CA ARG A 169 5.26 12.34 -2.86
C ARG A 169 6.61 11.67 -3.09
N LEU A 170 6.99 10.72 -2.25
CA LEU A 170 8.29 10.03 -2.30
C LEU A 170 8.61 9.38 -3.66
N ARG A 171 7.62 8.93 -4.41
CA ARG A 171 7.83 8.36 -5.75
C ARG A 171 8.46 9.35 -6.75
N HIS A 172 8.43 10.65 -6.44
CA HIS A 172 9.05 11.72 -7.24
C HIS A 172 10.34 12.25 -6.62
N ASP A 173 10.75 11.77 -5.44
CA ASP A 173 12.01 12.14 -4.81
C ASP A 173 13.12 11.18 -5.31
N PRO A 174 14.14 11.69 -6.01
CA PRO A 174 15.19 10.84 -6.57
C PRO A 174 15.98 10.07 -5.51
N ARG A 175 16.08 10.60 -4.27
CA ARG A 175 16.75 9.93 -3.15
C ARG A 175 15.94 8.71 -2.70
N ALA A 176 14.63 8.86 -2.59
CA ALA A 176 13.72 7.75 -2.26
C ALA A 176 13.73 6.68 -3.35
N VAL A 177 13.72 7.08 -4.61
CA VAL A 177 13.80 6.16 -5.76
C VAL A 177 15.12 5.39 -5.75
N ALA A 178 16.25 6.05 -5.47
CA ALA A 178 17.55 5.39 -5.36
C ALA A 178 17.61 4.37 -4.22
N VAL A 179 17.04 4.69 -3.05
CA VAL A 179 16.92 3.77 -1.92
C VAL A 179 16.09 2.55 -2.30
N LEU A 180 14.93 2.76 -2.93
CA LEU A 180 14.05 1.67 -3.39
C LEU A 180 14.77 0.72 -4.36
N PHE A 181 15.41 1.25 -5.39
CA PHE A 181 16.11 0.43 -6.36
C PHE A 181 17.29 -0.32 -5.75
N GLY A 182 18.07 0.31 -4.86
CA GLY A 182 19.14 -0.35 -4.14
C GLY A 182 18.62 -1.48 -3.23
N TRP A 183 17.44 -1.29 -2.61
CA TRP A 183 16.80 -2.34 -1.82
C TRP A 183 16.35 -3.51 -2.72
N LEU A 184 15.66 -3.24 -3.83
CA LEU A 184 15.22 -4.27 -4.77
C LEU A 184 16.39 -5.08 -5.34
N ASP A 185 17.52 -4.42 -5.68
CA ASP A 185 18.72 -5.11 -6.15
C ASP A 185 19.31 -6.06 -5.11
N ARG A 186 19.32 -5.65 -3.83
CA ARG A 186 19.72 -6.54 -2.73
C ARG A 186 18.78 -7.73 -2.59
N GLN A 187 17.46 -7.52 -2.69
CA GLN A 187 16.49 -8.62 -2.60
C GLN A 187 16.68 -9.63 -3.73
N ARG A 188 16.92 -9.16 -4.95
CA ARG A 188 17.21 -10.05 -6.08
C ARG A 188 18.47 -10.88 -5.87
N ALA A 189 19.54 -10.27 -5.40
CA ALA A 189 20.79 -10.96 -5.14
C ALA A 189 20.68 -12.05 -4.04
N LEU A 190 19.77 -11.86 -3.06
CA LEU A 190 19.49 -12.82 -2.00
C LEU A 190 18.56 -13.97 -2.44
N SER A 191 17.86 -13.80 -3.57
CA SER A 191 16.87 -14.75 -4.10
C SER A 191 17.42 -15.58 -5.27
N ALA A 192 18.61 -15.27 -5.74
CA ALA A 192 19.33 -15.99 -6.82
C ALA A 192 20.15 -17.14 -6.25
#